data_aa2f1b8b6d7fa2d152377fb87b5d7418
#
_entry.id   aa2f1b8b6d7fa2d152377fb87b5d7418
#
_cell.length_a   1.000
_cell.length_b   1.000
_cell.length_c   1.000
_cell.angle_alpha   90.00
_cell.angle_beta   90.00
_cell.angle_gamma   90.00
#
_symmetry.space_group_name_H-M   'P 1'
#
loop_
_entity.id
_entity.type
_entity.pdbx_description
1 polymer ?
#
loop_
_entity_poly.entity_id
_entity_poly.type
_entity_poly.pdbx_seq_one_letter_code
_entity_poly.pdbx_strand_id
1 'polypeptide(L)'
;MIICGASAYSRDWDYARIRKVADEIGALVLADISHPAGMIAAGLLNDPLEHCHIVTSTTHKTLRGPRGGIIMLRHNFENPFGLRWNNGNLKSMGALLDAAVFPGIQGGPLEHVIAAKAVAFGEALDPAFKTYMTQVRDNAAVFAAEMVKLGYNIVSGGTDNHSMLIDLRSKGINGKDAESALVKADITVNKNMVPYDTESPFVTSGIRIGTPAITSRGVNTTEIPQIVNLIDRALMNANDDATLAAVKKEVNALMSGKPLFAW
;
A
#
# COMPACT_ATOMS: atom_id res chain seq x y z
N MET A 1 -5.08 6.46 -22.35
CA MET A 1 -4.13 6.14 -21.27
C MET A 1 -4.65 4.95 -20.48
N ILE A 2 -3.78 3.99 -20.14
CA ILE A 2 -4.08 2.93 -19.17
C ILE A 2 -3.47 3.35 -17.83
N ILE A 3 -4.28 3.34 -16.78
CA ILE A 3 -3.83 3.63 -15.41
C ILE A 3 -3.86 2.32 -14.63
N CYS A 4 -2.74 1.92 -14.04
CA CYS A 4 -2.63 0.76 -13.18
C CYS A 4 -2.10 1.16 -11.80
N GLY A 5 -2.53 0.41 -10.78
CA GLY A 5 -2.24 0.67 -9.39
C GLY A 5 -3.47 0.42 -8.51
N ALA A 6 -3.24 0.06 -7.27
CA ALA A 6 -4.32 -0.22 -6.34
C ALA A 6 -3.86 -0.06 -4.90
N SER A 7 -4.80 0.24 -4.01
CA SER A 7 -4.55 0.36 -2.56
C SER A 7 -4.83 -0.93 -1.79
N ALA A 8 -5.48 -1.92 -2.40
CA ALA A 8 -5.90 -3.16 -1.75
C ALA A 8 -5.60 -4.43 -2.59
N TYR A 9 -4.82 -4.30 -3.66
CA TYR A 9 -4.41 -5.45 -4.46
C TYR A 9 -3.16 -6.09 -3.87
N SER A 10 -3.23 -7.38 -3.59
CA SER A 10 -2.20 -8.09 -2.82
C SER A 10 -1.10 -8.72 -3.69
N ARG A 11 -1.25 -8.74 -5.02
CA ARG A 11 -0.28 -9.37 -5.94
C ARG A 11 0.61 -8.34 -6.60
N ASP A 12 1.73 -8.80 -7.14
CA ASP A 12 2.60 -7.97 -7.98
C ASP A 12 1.95 -7.68 -9.34
N TRP A 13 2.37 -6.61 -10.00
CA TRP A 13 1.85 -6.17 -11.28
C TRP A 13 2.77 -6.60 -12.42
N ASP A 14 2.19 -7.16 -13.48
CA ASP A 14 2.90 -7.44 -14.73
C ASP A 14 2.86 -6.19 -15.64
N TYR A 15 3.75 -5.24 -15.33
CA TYR A 15 3.85 -3.99 -16.11
C TYR A 15 4.26 -4.22 -17.54
N ALA A 16 5.07 -5.25 -17.83
CA ALA A 16 5.49 -5.60 -19.19
C ALA A 16 4.28 -6.00 -20.05
N ARG A 17 3.38 -6.81 -19.51
CA ARG A 17 2.14 -7.21 -20.20
C ARG A 17 1.20 -6.03 -20.39
N ILE A 18 1.04 -5.17 -19.38
CA ILE A 18 0.23 -3.95 -19.47
C ILE A 18 0.78 -3.04 -20.57
N ARG A 19 2.11 -2.86 -20.64
CA ARG A 19 2.76 -2.07 -21.64
C ARG A 19 2.52 -2.62 -23.05
N LYS A 20 2.63 -3.92 -23.25
CA LYS A 20 2.35 -4.56 -24.53
C LYS A 20 0.93 -4.27 -25.02
N VAL A 21 -0.07 -4.42 -24.15
CA VAL A 21 -1.47 -4.10 -24.48
C VAL A 21 -1.63 -2.61 -24.82
N ALA A 22 -0.95 -1.72 -24.08
CA ALA A 22 -1.02 -0.29 -24.34
C ALA A 22 -0.42 0.09 -25.70
N ASP A 23 0.68 -0.54 -26.08
CA ASP A 23 1.33 -0.32 -27.37
C ASP A 23 0.44 -0.75 -28.55
N GLU A 24 -0.31 -1.84 -28.42
CA GLU A 24 -1.25 -2.32 -29.44
C GLU A 24 -2.37 -1.30 -29.76
N ILE A 25 -2.73 -0.44 -28.81
CA ILE A 25 -3.79 0.57 -28.97
C ILE A 25 -3.27 2.02 -28.93
N GLY A 26 -1.96 2.21 -28.95
CA GLY A 26 -1.33 3.53 -28.92
C GLY A 26 -1.60 4.31 -27.62
N ALA A 27 -1.78 3.63 -26.48
CA ALA A 27 -2.07 4.27 -25.19
C ALA A 27 -0.81 4.51 -24.36
N LEU A 28 -0.80 5.61 -23.61
CA LEU A 28 0.18 5.80 -22.53
C LEU A 28 -0.16 4.90 -21.34
N VAL A 29 0.87 4.47 -20.60
CA VAL A 29 0.72 3.76 -19.31
C VAL A 29 1.18 4.64 -18.18
N LEU A 30 0.33 4.81 -17.17
CA LEU A 30 0.64 5.41 -15.89
C LEU A 30 0.51 4.35 -14.80
N ALA A 31 1.57 4.15 -14.00
CA ALA A 31 1.52 3.30 -12.82
C ALA A 31 1.52 4.15 -11.54
N ASP A 32 0.49 4.03 -10.71
CA ASP A 32 0.53 4.54 -9.34
C ASP A 32 1.00 3.44 -8.40
N ILE A 33 2.20 3.63 -7.85
CA ILE A 33 2.86 2.66 -6.96
C ILE A 33 2.81 3.09 -5.49
N SER A 34 1.95 4.00 -5.13
CA SER A 34 1.89 4.61 -3.80
C SER A 34 1.94 3.60 -2.65
N HIS A 35 1.30 2.44 -2.78
CA HIS A 35 1.31 1.42 -1.74
C HIS A 35 2.58 0.56 -1.74
N PRO A 36 3.01 -0.06 -2.86
CA PRO A 36 4.17 -0.96 -2.87
C PRO A 36 5.51 -0.25 -3.09
N ALA A 37 5.57 1.09 -3.18
CA ALA A 37 6.76 1.83 -3.59
C ALA A 37 8.04 1.47 -2.82
N GLY A 38 7.95 1.26 -1.51
CA GLY A 38 9.10 0.83 -0.70
C GLY A 38 9.62 -0.56 -1.07
N MET A 39 8.72 -1.49 -1.42
CA MET A 39 9.12 -2.83 -1.84
C MET A 39 9.72 -2.84 -3.25
N ILE A 40 9.20 -2.00 -4.14
CA ILE A 40 9.78 -1.79 -5.48
C ILE A 40 11.18 -1.18 -5.35
N ALA A 41 11.35 -0.14 -4.53
CA ALA A 41 12.65 0.48 -4.27
C ALA A 41 13.66 -0.50 -3.66
N ALA A 42 13.20 -1.46 -2.85
CA ALA A 42 14.03 -2.54 -2.30
C ALA A 42 14.32 -3.69 -3.30
N GLY A 43 13.78 -3.63 -4.52
CA GLY A 43 13.94 -4.67 -5.54
C GLY A 43 13.21 -5.98 -5.20
N LEU A 44 12.09 -5.90 -4.49
CA LEU A 44 11.28 -7.06 -4.08
C LEU A 44 10.03 -7.27 -4.95
N LEU A 45 9.67 -6.30 -5.77
CA LEU A 45 8.57 -6.32 -6.72
C LEU A 45 9.02 -5.76 -8.06
N ASN A 46 8.22 -5.98 -9.12
CA ASN A 46 8.50 -5.52 -10.46
C ASN A 46 8.63 -3.99 -10.53
N ASP A 47 9.62 -3.49 -11.28
CA ASP A 47 9.84 -2.06 -11.47
C ASP A 47 8.97 -1.52 -12.63
N PRO A 48 8.01 -0.62 -12.35
CA PRO A 48 7.20 0.00 -13.40
C PRO A 48 7.99 0.93 -14.31
N LEU A 49 9.10 1.52 -13.86
CA LEU A 49 9.90 2.45 -14.67
C LEU A 49 10.49 1.80 -15.92
N GLU A 50 10.66 0.47 -15.90
CA GLU A 50 11.11 -0.28 -17.09
C GLU A 50 10.05 -0.28 -18.21
N HIS A 51 8.78 -0.17 -17.87
CA HIS A 51 7.66 -0.42 -18.77
C HIS A 51 6.67 0.72 -18.90
N CYS A 52 6.47 1.51 -17.85
CA CYS A 52 5.45 2.56 -17.81
C CYS A 52 6.01 3.90 -18.27
N HIS A 53 5.18 4.70 -18.94
CA HIS A 53 5.54 6.02 -19.43
C HIS A 53 5.65 7.03 -18.28
N ILE A 54 4.74 6.92 -17.31
CA ILE A 54 4.63 7.79 -16.14
C ILE A 54 4.46 6.90 -14.91
N VAL A 55 5.17 7.21 -13.84
CA VAL A 55 5.00 6.55 -12.55
C VAL A 55 4.71 7.60 -11.49
N THR A 56 3.66 7.38 -10.71
CA THR A 56 3.33 8.24 -9.56
C THR A 56 3.45 7.46 -8.26
N SER A 57 3.80 8.15 -7.19
CA SER A 57 3.85 7.57 -5.85
C SER A 57 3.58 8.61 -4.79
N THR A 58 3.10 8.14 -3.64
CA THR A 58 3.23 8.86 -2.37
C THR A 58 4.58 8.54 -1.73
N THR A 59 5.06 9.42 -0.87
CA THR A 59 6.33 9.22 -0.13
C THR A 59 6.12 8.72 1.30
N HIS A 60 4.90 8.74 1.82
CA HIS A 60 4.56 8.52 3.24
C HIS A 60 3.94 7.15 3.56
N LYS A 61 4.00 6.18 2.65
CA LYS A 61 3.52 4.81 2.88
C LYS A 61 4.72 3.87 3.10
N THR A 62 4.89 2.85 2.29
CA THR A 62 6.02 1.90 2.45
C THR A 62 7.40 2.54 2.27
N LEU A 63 7.52 3.69 1.61
CA LEU A 63 8.76 4.48 1.55
C LEU A 63 9.13 5.15 2.88
N ARG A 64 8.22 5.22 3.87
CA ARG A 64 8.45 5.77 5.22
C ARG A 64 8.87 7.26 5.27
N GLY A 65 8.58 8.01 4.21
CA GLY A 65 8.91 9.43 4.10
C GLY A 65 7.80 10.37 4.60
N PRO A 66 7.96 11.68 4.40
CA PRO A 66 6.97 12.69 4.73
C PRO A 66 5.76 12.60 3.81
N ARG A 67 4.62 13.19 4.20
CA ARG A 67 3.46 13.32 3.33
C ARG A 67 3.80 14.14 2.10
N GLY A 68 3.56 13.54 0.94
CA GLY A 68 3.80 14.15 -0.36
C GLY A 68 3.66 13.13 -1.47
N GLY A 69 3.81 13.60 -2.70
CA GLY A 69 3.81 12.78 -3.91
C GLY A 69 5.08 13.01 -4.72
N ILE A 70 5.35 12.11 -5.64
CA ILE A 70 6.36 12.21 -6.69
C ILE A 70 5.77 11.76 -8.01
N ILE A 71 6.23 12.36 -9.10
CA ILE A 71 5.96 11.95 -10.48
C ILE A 71 7.30 11.64 -11.12
N MET A 72 7.41 10.50 -11.77
CA MET A 72 8.66 10.02 -12.34
C MET A 72 8.47 9.65 -13.81
N LEU A 73 9.47 9.91 -14.61
CA LEU A 73 9.64 9.43 -15.97
C LEU A 73 10.99 8.73 -16.05
N ARG A 74 11.06 7.53 -16.63
CA ARG A 74 12.37 6.92 -16.91
C ARG A 74 13.15 7.73 -17.93
N HIS A 75 12.45 8.10 -19.02
CA HIS A 75 12.97 8.94 -20.09
C HIS A 75 11.95 10.03 -20.41
N ASN A 76 12.44 11.24 -20.66
CA ASN A 76 11.59 12.30 -21.16
C ASN A 76 11.33 12.07 -22.65
N PHE A 77 10.11 12.33 -23.11
CA PHE A 77 9.67 12.09 -24.48
C PHE A 77 8.78 13.23 -24.99
N GLU A 78 8.61 13.35 -26.30
CA GLU A 78 7.68 14.31 -26.89
C GLU A 78 6.25 13.96 -26.55
N ASN A 79 5.45 14.96 -26.18
CA ASN A 79 4.06 14.70 -25.84
C ASN A 79 3.25 14.22 -27.04
N PRO A 80 2.40 13.20 -26.91
CA PRO A 80 1.60 12.67 -28.01
C PRO A 80 0.37 13.52 -28.32
N PHE A 81 0.13 14.62 -27.57
CA PHE A 81 -1.04 15.49 -27.72
C PHE A 81 -0.83 16.62 -28.72
N GLY A 82 0.37 16.71 -29.31
CA GLY A 82 0.69 17.76 -30.28
C GLY A 82 0.87 19.16 -29.66
N LEU A 83 0.98 19.28 -28.34
CA LEU A 83 1.15 20.55 -27.66
C LEU A 83 2.54 21.14 -27.91
N ARG A 84 2.58 22.43 -28.30
CA ARG A 84 3.78 23.11 -28.76
C ARG A 84 4.10 24.36 -27.92
N TRP A 85 5.37 24.72 -27.92
CA TRP A 85 5.85 26.03 -27.49
C TRP A 85 5.50 27.09 -28.55
N ASN A 86 5.60 28.35 -28.18
CA ASN A 86 5.38 29.49 -29.10
C ASN A 86 6.36 29.49 -30.29
N ASN A 87 7.51 28.85 -30.18
CA ASN A 87 8.48 28.69 -31.24
C ASN A 87 8.18 27.52 -32.19
N GLY A 88 7.05 26.84 -32.02
CA GLY A 88 6.59 25.72 -32.86
C GLY A 88 7.11 24.35 -32.47
N ASN A 89 8.08 24.22 -31.56
CA ASN A 89 8.61 22.94 -31.12
C ASN A 89 7.61 22.19 -30.21
N LEU A 90 7.58 20.87 -30.30
CA LEU A 90 6.78 20.04 -29.39
C LEU A 90 7.30 20.22 -27.94
N LYS A 91 6.37 20.29 -27.01
CA LYS A 91 6.70 20.21 -25.58
C LYS A 91 7.05 18.77 -25.22
N SER A 92 8.02 18.58 -24.34
CA SER A 92 8.25 17.27 -23.75
C SER A 92 7.17 16.93 -22.72
N MET A 93 6.97 15.64 -22.45
CA MET A 93 6.03 15.19 -21.42
C MET A 93 6.43 15.71 -20.04
N GLY A 94 7.71 15.73 -19.70
CA GLY A 94 8.22 16.31 -18.46
C GLY A 94 7.82 17.78 -18.31
N ALA A 95 7.97 18.58 -19.38
CA ALA A 95 7.56 20.00 -19.33
C ALA A 95 6.04 20.17 -19.14
N LEU A 96 5.22 19.26 -19.65
CA LEU A 96 3.77 19.29 -19.41
C LEU A 96 3.44 18.93 -17.96
N LEU A 97 4.10 17.92 -17.40
CA LEU A 97 3.92 17.50 -16.01
C LEU A 97 4.39 18.59 -15.04
N ASP A 98 5.56 19.19 -15.29
CA ASP A 98 6.07 20.31 -14.49
C ASP A 98 5.08 21.49 -14.47
N ALA A 99 4.58 21.88 -15.65
CA ALA A 99 3.61 22.96 -15.75
C ALA A 99 2.26 22.62 -15.10
N ALA A 100 1.84 21.37 -15.11
CA ALA A 100 0.63 20.91 -14.45
C ALA A 100 0.76 20.95 -12.92
N VAL A 101 1.97 20.66 -12.40
CA VAL A 101 2.26 20.78 -10.96
C VAL A 101 2.40 22.26 -10.59
N PHE A 102 3.29 22.99 -11.25
CA PHE A 102 3.51 24.41 -11.00
C PHE A 102 3.63 25.17 -12.32
N PRO A 103 2.82 26.23 -12.55
CA PRO A 103 1.86 26.83 -11.61
C PRO A 103 0.45 26.23 -11.65
N GLY A 104 0.25 25.05 -12.29
CA GLY A 104 -1.07 24.51 -12.57
C GLY A 104 -1.92 24.23 -11.34
N ILE A 105 -1.37 23.56 -10.34
CA ILE A 105 -2.08 23.15 -9.13
C ILE A 105 -1.44 23.70 -7.86
N GLN A 106 -0.10 23.80 -7.81
CA GLN A 106 0.66 24.17 -6.65
C GLN A 106 1.30 25.57 -6.76
N GLY A 107 1.73 26.12 -5.63
CA GLY A 107 2.47 27.38 -5.52
C GLY A 107 3.86 27.14 -4.92
N GLY A 108 4.27 28.00 -3.99
CA GLY A 108 5.57 27.88 -3.32
C GLY A 108 5.78 26.51 -2.67
N PRO A 109 6.96 25.89 -2.87
CA PRO A 109 7.21 24.53 -2.39
C PRO A 109 7.42 24.50 -0.88
N LEU A 110 7.01 23.37 -0.25
CA LEU A 110 7.31 23.09 1.14
C LEU A 110 8.71 22.49 1.24
N GLU A 111 9.73 23.33 1.35
CA GLU A 111 11.15 22.92 1.28
C GLU A 111 11.54 21.95 2.39
N HIS A 112 10.97 22.06 3.59
CA HIS A 112 11.17 21.10 4.68
C HIS A 112 10.64 19.70 4.32
N VAL A 113 9.54 19.60 3.55
CA VAL A 113 9.02 18.32 3.03
C VAL A 113 9.97 17.77 1.96
N ILE A 114 10.51 18.62 1.09
CA ILE A 114 11.49 18.22 0.06
C ILE A 114 12.75 17.67 0.73
N ALA A 115 13.29 18.37 1.73
CA ALA A 115 14.43 17.91 2.50
C ALA A 115 14.16 16.57 3.20
N ALA A 116 12.98 16.41 3.82
CA ALA A 116 12.58 15.16 4.44
C ALA A 116 12.41 14.01 3.43
N LYS A 117 11.97 14.28 2.19
CA LYS A 117 11.96 13.28 1.11
C LYS A 117 13.38 12.84 0.76
N ALA A 118 14.34 13.77 0.68
CA ALA A 118 15.72 13.43 0.38
C ALA A 118 16.32 12.49 1.44
N VAL A 119 16.05 12.74 2.73
CA VAL A 119 16.45 11.86 3.83
C VAL A 119 15.82 10.47 3.66
N ALA A 120 14.49 10.41 3.46
CA ALA A 120 13.79 9.14 3.30
C ALA A 120 14.29 8.32 2.09
N PHE A 121 14.65 8.98 0.98
CA PHE A 121 15.21 8.30 -0.18
C PHE A 121 16.65 7.82 0.09
N GLY A 122 17.44 8.59 0.86
CA GLY A 122 18.75 8.15 1.35
C GLY A 122 18.65 6.90 2.22
N GLU A 123 17.68 6.86 3.15
CA GLU A 123 17.40 5.67 3.96
C GLU A 123 16.93 4.48 3.10
N ALA A 124 16.12 4.72 2.06
CA ALA A 124 15.64 3.68 1.16
C ALA A 124 16.76 3.04 0.30
N LEU A 125 17.89 3.71 0.14
CA LEU A 125 19.08 3.19 -0.53
C LEU A 125 19.97 2.35 0.39
N ASP A 126 19.76 2.41 1.71
CA ASP A 126 20.54 1.63 2.67
C ASP A 126 20.14 0.15 2.62
N PRO A 127 21.09 -0.79 2.68
CA PRO A 127 20.80 -2.23 2.75
C PRO A 127 19.86 -2.64 3.89
N ALA A 128 19.86 -1.90 5.01
CA ALA A 128 18.92 -2.12 6.11
C ALA A 128 17.46 -1.93 5.70
N PHE A 129 17.18 -1.03 4.75
CA PHE A 129 15.83 -0.85 4.22
C PHE A 129 15.34 -2.07 3.45
N LYS A 130 16.21 -2.72 2.67
CA LYS A 130 15.88 -3.98 2.00
C LYS A 130 15.59 -5.10 3.01
N THR A 131 16.38 -5.19 4.08
CA THR A 131 16.14 -6.15 5.17
C THR A 131 14.78 -5.91 5.81
N TYR A 132 14.45 -4.65 6.11
CA TYR A 132 13.14 -4.27 6.65
C TYR A 132 11.99 -4.63 5.70
N MET A 133 12.09 -4.29 4.41
CA MET A 133 11.04 -4.61 3.43
C MET A 133 10.88 -6.13 3.21
N THR A 134 11.96 -6.89 3.30
CA THR A 134 11.90 -8.35 3.28
C THR A 134 11.10 -8.88 4.47
N GLN A 135 11.39 -8.39 5.68
CA GLN A 135 10.62 -8.77 6.87
C GLN A 135 9.14 -8.37 6.77
N VAL A 136 8.84 -7.21 6.17
CA VAL A 136 7.45 -6.77 5.91
C VAL A 136 6.72 -7.78 5.02
N ARG A 137 7.36 -8.21 3.93
CA ARG A 137 6.81 -9.21 3.01
C ARG A 137 6.61 -10.57 3.68
N ASP A 138 7.60 -11.02 4.41
CA ASP A 138 7.58 -12.32 5.06
C ASP A 138 6.51 -12.35 6.17
N ASN A 139 6.36 -11.28 6.94
CA ASN A 139 5.27 -11.11 7.89
C ASN A 139 3.90 -11.17 7.20
N ALA A 140 3.74 -10.51 6.05
CA ALA A 140 2.49 -10.52 5.31
C ALA A 140 2.15 -11.92 4.76
N ALA A 141 3.13 -12.64 4.25
CA ALA A 141 2.95 -14.00 3.75
C ALA A 141 2.50 -14.97 4.87
N VAL A 142 3.16 -14.93 6.03
CA VAL A 142 2.77 -15.73 7.20
C VAL A 142 1.38 -15.31 7.69
N PHE A 143 1.10 -14.01 7.74
CA PHE A 143 -0.20 -13.50 8.16
C PHE A 143 -1.33 -14.05 7.27
N ALA A 144 -1.18 -13.95 5.95
CA ALA A 144 -2.17 -14.48 5.00
C ALA A 144 -2.36 -15.99 5.17
N ALA A 145 -1.27 -16.76 5.33
CA ALA A 145 -1.33 -18.20 5.54
C ALA A 145 -2.08 -18.58 6.83
N GLU A 146 -1.83 -17.87 7.93
CA GLU A 146 -2.51 -18.12 9.21
C GLU A 146 -4.02 -17.77 9.12
N MET A 147 -4.38 -16.67 8.46
CA MET A 147 -5.79 -16.32 8.22
C MET A 147 -6.52 -17.39 7.39
N VAL A 148 -5.86 -17.94 6.36
CA VAL A 148 -6.42 -19.05 5.56
C VAL A 148 -6.64 -20.30 6.41
N LYS A 149 -5.71 -20.66 7.31
CA LYS A 149 -5.87 -21.79 8.23
C LYS A 149 -7.11 -21.64 9.13
N LEU A 150 -7.45 -20.41 9.49
CA LEU A 150 -8.65 -20.08 10.28
C LEU A 150 -9.91 -19.98 9.40
N GLY A 151 -9.83 -20.26 8.11
CA GLY A 151 -10.97 -20.29 7.18
C GLY A 151 -11.39 -18.91 6.63
N TYR A 152 -10.51 -17.91 6.70
CA TYR A 152 -10.71 -16.64 6.01
C TYR A 152 -10.36 -16.75 4.53
N ASN A 153 -11.08 -15.99 3.71
CA ASN A 153 -10.78 -15.88 2.29
C ASN A 153 -9.90 -14.65 2.02
N ILE A 154 -8.66 -14.90 1.59
CA ILE A 154 -7.76 -13.83 1.14
C ILE A 154 -8.03 -13.59 -0.34
N VAL A 155 -8.46 -12.38 -0.70
CA VAL A 155 -8.70 -12.01 -2.10
C VAL A 155 -7.40 -12.19 -2.90
N SER A 156 -7.51 -12.80 -4.08
CA SER A 156 -6.39 -13.26 -4.93
C SER A 156 -5.57 -14.44 -4.36
N GLY A 157 -6.05 -15.10 -3.30
CA GLY A 157 -5.45 -16.34 -2.78
C GLY A 157 -4.15 -16.17 -2.00
N GLY A 158 -3.80 -14.95 -1.57
CA GLY A 158 -2.57 -14.68 -0.81
C GLY A 158 -2.02 -13.28 -1.08
N THR A 159 -0.76 -13.05 -0.69
CA THR A 159 -0.08 -11.78 -0.91
C THR A 159 1.37 -11.96 -1.35
N ASP A 160 1.83 -11.11 -2.27
CA ASP A 160 3.22 -10.97 -2.69
C ASP A 160 3.85 -9.69 -2.13
N ASN A 161 3.03 -8.84 -1.47
CA ASN A 161 3.45 -7.53 -0.99
C ASN A 161 3.19 -7.33 0.51
N HIS A 162 3.01 -6.11 0.97
CA HIS A 162 2.90 -5.68 2.36
C HIS A 162 1.50 -5.75 2.95
N SER A 163 0.48 -6.09 2.15
CA SER A 163 -0.92 -6.02 2.57
C SER A 163 -1.76 -7.15 1.98
N MET A 164 -2.93 -7.36 2.56
CA MET A 164 -3.92 -8.31 2.06
C MET A 164 -5.33 -7.75 2.25
N LEU A 165 -6.22 -8.15 1.34
CA LEU A 165 -7.65 -7.92 1.42
C LEU A 165 -8.32 -9.21 1.86
N ILE A 166 -9.03 -9.15 2.97
CA ILE A 166 -9.72 -10.30 3.58
C ILE A 166 -11.20 -10.15 3.33
N ASP A 167 -11.80 -11.12 2.64
CA ASP A 167 -13.23 -11.23 2.45
C ASP A 167 -13.86 -11.90 3.69
N LEU A 168 -14.74 -11.19 4.36
CA LEU A 168 -15.34 -11.60 5.63
C LEU A 168 -16.68 -12.31 5.46
N ARG A 169 -17.19 -12.42 4.23
CA ARG A 169 -18.51 -13.05 3.97
C ARG A 169 -18.57 -14.49 4.46
N SER A 170 -17.45 -15.25 4.38
CA SER A 170 -17.36 -16.61 4.92
C SER A 170 -17.46 -16.69 6.45
N LYS A 171 -17.30 -15.58 7.13
CA LYS A 171 -17.37 -15.47 8.60
C LYS A 171 -18.67 -14.84 9.11
N GLY A 172 -19.54 -14.41 8.21
CA GLY A 172 -20.83 -13.82 8.56
C GLY A 172 -20.74 -12.45 9.26
N ILE A 173 -19.64 -11.73 9.07
CA ILE A 173 -19.43 -10.38 9.61
C ILE A 173 -19.13 -9.41 8.45
N ASN A 174 -19.67 -8.20 8.50
CA ASN A 174 -19.37 -7.16 7.53
C ASN A 174 -18.12 -6.34 7.92
N GLY A 175 -17.62 -5.54 6.97
CA GLY A 175 -16.40 -4.76 7.19
C GLY A 175 -16.53 -3.68 8.26
N LYS A 176 -17.69 -3.04 8.39
CA LYS A 176 -17.95 -2.00 9.39
C LYS A 176 -17.91 -2.57 10.81
N ASP A 177 -18.58 -3.69 11.03
CA ASP A 177 -18.62 -4.32 12.36
C ASP A 177 -17.25 -4.90 12.72
N ALA A 178 -16.54 -5.48 11.73
CA ALA A 178 -15.18 -5.95 11.90
C ALA A 178 -14.21 -4.82 12.27
N GLU A 179 -14.24 -3.69 11.55
CA GLU A 179 -13.42 -2.52 11.85
C GLU A 179 -13.72 -2.00 13.27
N SER A 180 -15.00 -1.89 13.63
CA SER A 180 -15.43 -1.44 14.96
C SER A 180 -14.95 -2.35 16.09
N ALA A 181 -15.08 -3.67 15.93
CA ALA A 181 -14.62 -4.65 16.91
C ALA A 181 -13.10 -4.60 17.09
N LEU A 182 -12.35 -4.55 16.00
CA LEU A 182 -10.89 -4.48 16.03
C LEU A 182 -10.38 -3.18 16.65
N VAL A 183 -11.03 -2.03 16.36
CA VAL A 183 -10.70 -0.74 17.00
C VAL A 183 -10.92 -0.81 18.51
N LYS A 184 -12.01 -1.43 18.98
CA LYS A 184 -12.24 -1.66 20.42
C LYS A 184 -11.13 -2.51 21.08
N ALA A 185 -10.52 -3.40 20.30
CA ALA A 185 -9.40 -4.24 20.72
C ALA A 185 -8.01 -3.58 20.50
N ASP A 186 -7.94 -2.29 20.20
CA ASP A 186 -6.70 -1.54 19.84
C ASP A 186 -5.96 -2.10 18.61
N ILE A 187 -6.70 -2.69 17.69
CA ILE A 187 -6.18 -3.17 16.39
C ILE A 187 -6.72 -2.29 15.28
N THR A 188 -5.85 -1.55 14.60
CA THR A 188 -6.25 -0.63 13.53
C THR A 188 -6.23 -1.35 12.17
N VAL A 189 -7.38 -1.35 11.50
CA VAL A 189 -7.55 -1.84 10.14
C VAL A 189 -8.43 -0.86 9.35
N ASN A 190 -8.61 -1.11 8.05
CA ASN A 190 -9.58 -0.38 7.25
C ASN A 190 -10.64 -1.37 6.74
N LYS A 191 -11.92 -1.05 6.91
CA LYS A 191 -12.96 -1.71 6.13
C LYS A 191 -12.72 -1.46 4.65
N ASN A 192 -12.99 -2.44 3.82
CA ASN A 192 -12.70 -2.36 2.38
C ASN A 192 -13.72 -3.19 1.59
N MET A 193 -14.14 -2.67 0.44
CA MET A 193 -14.94 -3.44 -0.49
C MET A 193 -14.13 -4.61 -1.04
N VAL A 194 -14.80 -5.72 -1.31
CA VAL A 194 -14.23 -6.89 -1.99
C VAL A 194 -14.72 -6.93 -3.44
N PRO A 195 -14.08 -7.70 -4.32
CA PRO A 195 -14.58 -7.89 -5.68
C PRO A 195 -16.02 -8.39 -5.67
N TYR A 196 -16.87 -7.76 -6.50
CA TYR A 196 -18.31 -8.04 -6.58
C TYR A 196 -19.04 -7.91 -5.24
N ASP A 197 -18.63 -6.92 -4.46
CA ASP A 197 -19.27 -6.61 -3.17
C ASP A 197 -20.71 -6.15 -3.38
N THR A 198 -21.63 -6.71 -2.61
CA THR A 198 -23.06 -6.34 -2.63
C THR A 198 -23.42 -5.34 -1.55
N GLU A 199 -22.50 -5.09 -0.61
CA GLU A 199 -22.68 -4.10 0.43
C GLU A 199 -22.35 -2.69 -0.07
N SER A 200 -22.87 -1.69 0.63
CA SER A 200 -22.52 -0.30 0.33
C SER A 200 -21.06 0.02 0.72
N PRO A 201 -20.44 1.04 0.11
CA PRO A 201 -19.08 1.48 0.49
C PRO A 201 -18.94 1.91 1.96
N PHE A 202 -20.05 2.18 2.65
CA PHE A 202 -20.05 2.54 4.08
C PHE A 202 -20.06 1.33 5.01
N VAL A 203 -20.45 0.15 4.50
CA VAL A 203 -20.54 -1.12 5.23
C VAL A 203 -19.39 -2.04 4.82
N THR A 204 -19.28 -2.37 3.54
CA THR A 204 -18.30 -3.27 2.92
C THR A 204 -18.38 -4.72 3.41
N SER A 205 -17.80 -5.65 2.66
CA SER A 205 -17.73 -7.07 3.05
C SER A 205 -16.32 -7.52 3.43
N GLY A 206 -15.36 -6.64 3.50
CA GLY A 206 -13.98 -6.99 3.80
C GLY A 206 -13.24 -5.98 4.65
N ILE A 207 -12.03 -6.38 5.03
CA ILE A 207 -11.04 -5.53 5.69
C ILE A 207 -9.70 -5.64 4.96
N ARG A 208 -8.93 -4.54 4.97
CA ARG A 208 -7.56 -4.53 4.52
C ARG A 208 -6.61 -4.47 5.71
N ILE A 209 -5.62 -5.36 5.72
CA ILE A 209 -4.57 -5.44 6.73
C ILE A 209 -3.22 -5.30 6.05
N GLY A 210 -2.26 -4.66 6.73
CA GLY A 210 -0.89 -4.52 6.27
C GLY A 210 0.11 -4.66 7.41
N THR A 211 1.33 -5.05 7.09
CA THR A 211 2.38 -5.39 8.06
C THR A 211 3.47 -4.34 8.27
N PRO A 212 3.62 -3.25 7.47
CA PRO A 212 4.72 -2.30 7.64
C PRO A 212 4.82 -1.69 9.03
N ALA A 213 3.69 -1.25 9.61
CA ALA A 213 3.67 -0.58 10.91
C ALA A 213 4.13 -1.48 12.05
N ILE A 214 3.64 -2.73 12.10
CA ILE A 214 4.04 -3.69 13.13
C ILE A 214 5.48 -4.17 12.94
N THR A 215 5.94 -4.30 11.68
CA THR A 215 7.33 -4.64 11.37
C THR A 215 8.28 -3.53 11.81
N SER A 216 7.91 -2.24 11.63
CA SER A 216 8.69 -1.11 12.14
C SER A 216 8.81 -1.12 13.67
N ARG A 217 7.86 -1.74 14.36
CA ARG A 217 7.87 -1.93 15.82
C ARG A 217 8.62 -3.19 16.26
N GLY A 218 9.26 -3.92 15.32
CA GLY A 218 10.06 -5.10 15.61
C GLY A 218 9.27 -6.42 15.68
N VAL A 219 8.05 -6.47 15.16
CA VAL A 219 7.30 -7.73 15.01
C VAL A 219 7.93 -8.53 13.87
N ASN A 220 8.16 -9.82 14.11
CA ASN A 220 8.68 -10.77 13.14
C ASN A 220 7.70 -11.94 12.91
N THR A 221 8.04 -12.84 11.99
CA THR A 221 7.17 -13.95 11.57
C THR A 221 6.73 -14.88 12.69
N THR A 222 7.51 -15.01 13.77
CA THR A 222 7.18 -15.93 14.90
C THR A 222 6.03 -15.40 15.74
N GLU A 223 5.75 -14.09 15.72
CA GLU A 223 4.71 -13.45 16.50
C GLU A 223 3.40 -13.30 15.72
N ILE A 224 3.46 -13.42 14.39
CA ILE A 224 2.27 -13.26 13.52
C ILE A 224 1.14 -14.22 13.86
N PRO A 225 1.36 -15.52 14.15
CA PRO A 225 0.26 -16.42 14.52
C PRO A 225 -0.51 -15.95 15.76
N GLN A 226 0.18 -15.39 16.76
CA GLN A 226 -0.48 -14.84 17.95
C GLN A 226 -1.34 -13.62 17.58
N ILE A 227 -0.83 -12.72 16.73
CA ILE A 227 -1.57 -11.54 16.27
C ILE A 227 -2.83 -11.96 15.50
N VAL A 228 -2.70 -12.94 14.61
CA VAL A 228 -3.82 -13.47 13.83
C VAL A 228 -4.89 -14.09 14.74
N ASN A 229 -4.50 -14.86 15.76
CA ASN A 229 -5.44 -15.42 16.73
C ASN A 229 -6.18 -14.33 17.54
N LEU A 230 -5.50 -13.24 17.92
CA LEU A 230 -6.14 -12.11 18.59
C LEU A 230 -7.16 -11.41 17.68
N ILE A 231 -6.85 -11.25 16.41
CA ILE A 231 -7.77 -10.70 15.41
C ILE A 231 -8.99 -11.62 15.23
N ASP A 232 -8.78 -12.91 15.05
CA ASP A 232 -9.87 -13.88 14.90
C ASP A 232 -10.82 -13.87 16.12
N ARG A 233 -10.26 -13.88 17.32
CA ARG A 233 -11.05 -13.79 18.56
C ARG A 233 -11.89 -12.51 18.62
N ALA A 234 -11.33 -11.37 18.22
CA ALA A 234 -12.07 -10.12 18.19
C ALA A 234 -13.19 -10.15 17.13
N LEU A 235 -12.90 -10.67 15.93
CA LEU A 235 -13.88 -10.76 14.86
C LEU A 235 -15.02 -11.73 15.19
N MET A 236 -14.71 -12.89 15.75
CA MET A 236 -15.72 -13.91 16.10
C MET A 236 -16.56 -13.51 17.32
N ASN A 237 -16.14 -12.50 18.10
CA ASN A 237 -16.84 -12.00 19.28
C ASN A 237 -17.10 -10.49 19.18
N ALA A 238 -17.43 -10.01 17.96
CA ALA A 238 -17.54 -8.58 17.68
C ALA A 238 -18.56 -7.82 18.54
N ASN A 239 -19.56 -8.52 19.10
CA ASN A 239 -20.61 -7.97 19.95
C ASN A 239 -20.41 -8.28 21.45
N ASP A 240 -19.27 -8.88 21.83
CA ASP A 240 -18.95 -9.19 23.24
C ASP A 240 -17.87 -8.24 23.76
N ASP A 241 -18.28 -7.15 24.39
CA ASP A 241 -17.39 -6.14 24.94
C ASP A 241 -16.41 -6.71 25.99
N ALA A 242 -16.77 -7.77 26.73
CA ALA A 242 -15.89 -8.40 27.71
C ALA A 242 -14.73 -9.15 26.99
N THR A 243 -15.03 -9.90 25.96
CA THR A 243 -14.00 -10.56 25.11
C THR A 243 -13.14 -9.54 24.40
N LEU A 244 -13.72 -8.47 23.84
CA LEU A 244 -12.94 -7.41 23.18
C LEU A 244 -11.99 -6.70 24.17
N ALA A 245 -12.41 -6.44 25.39
CA ALA A 245 -11.56 -5.87 26.43
C ALA A 245 -10.41 -6.82 26.84
N ALA A 246 -10.66 -8.13 26.89
CA ALA A 246 -9.63 -9.12 27.15
C ALA A 246 -8.60 -9.18 26.01
N VAL A 247 -9.06 -9.20 24.75
CA VAL A 247 -8.18 -9.13 23.57
C VAL A 247 -7.34 -7.86 23.57
N LYS A 248 -7.94 -6.70 23.85
CA LYS A 248 -7.25 -5.42 23.99
C LYS A 248 -6.09 -5.50 24.99
N LYS A 249 -6.32 -6.09 26.16
CA LYS A 249 -5.28 -6.27 27.20
C LYS A 249 -4.12 -7.11 26.68
N GLU A 250 -4.40 -8.20 25.96
CA GLU A 250 -3.37 -9.08 25.37
C GLU A 250 -2.60 -8.38 24.22
N VAL A 251 -3.29 -7.63 23.35
CA VAL A 251 -2.66 -6.81 22.29
C VAL A 251 -1.71 -5.80 22.92
N ASN A 252 -2.15 -5.07 23.95
CA ASN A 252 -1.32 -4.07 24.62
C ASN A 252 -0.12 -4.71 25.34
N ALA A 253 -0.29 -5.88 25.94
CA ALA A 253 0.81 -6.62 26.54
C ALA A 253 1.85 -7.07 25.50
N LEU A 254 1.41 -7.62 24.37
CA LEU A 254 2.28 -8.02 23.26
C LEU A 254 3.08 -6.83 22.71
N MET A 255 2.45 -5.66 22.61
CA MET A 255 3.04 -4.47 21.98
C MET A 255 3.75 -3.54 22.97
N SER A 256 3.70 -3.79 24.27
CA SER A 256 4.31 -2.92 25.31
C SER A 256 5.83 -2.78 25.19
N GLY A 257 6.53 -3.84 24.78
CA GLY A 257 7.97 -3.83 24.51
C GLY A 257 8.36 -3.39 23.11
N LYS A 258 7.44 -2.89 22.30
CA LYS A 258 7.60 -2.55 20.89
C LYS A 258 7.09 -1.11 20.64
N PRO A 259 7.85 -0.07 21.04
CA PRO A 259 7.42 1.31 20.93
C PRO A 259 7.29 1.76 19.46
N LEU A 260 6.44 2.76 19.22
CA LEU A 260 6.26 3.36 17.88
C LEU A 260 7.50 4.12 17.41
N PHE A 261 8.20 4.77 18.34
CA PHE A 261 9.39 5.57 18.10
C PHE A 261 10.50 5.04 19.01
N ALA A 262 11.29 4.11 18.48
CA ALA A 262 12.47 3.56 19.15
C ALA A 262 13.69 3.89 18.29
N TRP A 263 14.41 4.92 18.66
CA TRP A 263 15.73 5.32 18.17
C TRP A 263 16.70 5.42 19.31
#